data_9923a2e76299452c6694446c3d84b1bd
#
_entry.id   9923a2e76299452c6694446c3d84b1bd
#
_cell.length_a   1.000
_cell.length_b   1.000
_cell.length_c   1.000
_cell.angle_alpha   90.00
_cell.angle_beta   90.00
_cell.angle_gamma   90.00
#
_symmetry.space_group_name_H-M   'P 1'
#
loop_
_entity.id
_entity.type
_entity.pdbx_description
1 polymer ?
#
loop_
_entity_poly.entity_id
_entity_poly.type
_entity_poly.pdbx_seq_one_letter_code
_entity_poly.pdbx_strand_id
1 'polypeptide(L)'
;EYTAFEIDEPDDWHILEILMRTHVLSKRKIKQRKIKLFLSDVDGVLTDGSMYYSENGDEMKKFNTRDGMAFQLLREAGIKTGLITSENTEIVDRRAAKLKIDYVYQGKYKGGKLQAAKDICDKEHISMDEVAYIGDDINCLELLSNVGLPACPSDAMGLIKEIDSIWILNSKGGDGAVREFAETLLNRCEHPKMTF
;
A
#
# COMPACT_ATOMS: atom_id res chain seq x y z
N GLU A 1 -11.57 23.32 -11.31
CA GLU A 1 -12.64 23.55 -12.35
C GLU A 1 -13.82 22.58 -12.23
N TYR A 2 -14.21 22.20 -11.00
CA TYR A 2 -15.41 21.36 -10.75
C TYR A 2 -16.53 22.17 -10.09
N THR A 3 -16.53 23.49 -10.26
CA THR A 3 -17.46 24.42 -9.58
C THR A 3 -18.76 24.68 -10.33
N ALA A 4 -19.03 23.95 -11.43
CA ALA A 4 -20.20 24.15 -12.29
C ALA A 4 -21.08 22.90 -12.44
N PHE A 5 -21.20 22.09 -11.38
CA PHE A 5 -22.17 20.99 -11.38
C PHE A 5 -23.46 21.48 -10.70
N GLU A 6 -24.52 21.64 -11.47
CA GLU A 6 -25.88 21.84 -10.95
C GLU A 6 -26.45 20.46 -10.61
N ILE A 7 -27.13 20.33 -9.48
CA ILE A 7 -27.77 19.10 -9.02
C ILE A 7 -29.24 19.22 -9.41
N ASP A 8 -29.60 18.67 -10.56
CA ASP A 8 -30.98 18.72 -11.08
C ASP A 8 -31.70 17.37 -10.89
N GLU A 9 -30.96 16.27 -10.80
CA GLU A 9 -31.49 14.91 -10.67
C GLU A 9 -30.88 14.18 -9.45
N PRO A 10 -31.59 13.22 -8.84
CA PRO A 10 -31.06 12.44 -7.71
C PRO A 10 -29.74 11.73 -8.00
N ASP A 11 -29.51 11.34 -9.26
CA ASP A 11 -28.28 10.65 -9.69
C ASP A 11 -27.07 11.59 -9.72
N ASP A 12 -27.28 12.89 -9.90
CA ASP A 12 -26.22 13.91 -9.86
C ASP A 12 -25.59 13.99 -8.48
N TRP A 13 -26.38 13.78 -7.43
CA TRP A 13 -25.88 13.71 -6.06
C TRP A 13 -24.88 12.59 -5.87
N HIS A 14 -25.17 11.42 -6.43
CA HIS A 14 -24.26 10.27 -6.35
C HIS A 14 -22.94 10.51 -7.10
N ILE A 15 -23.03 11.10 -8.29
CA ILE A 15 -21.85 11.49 -9.08
C ILE A 15 -21.02 12.54 -8.32
N LEU A 16 -21.70 13.55 -7.74
CA LEU A 16 -21.03 14.59 -6.98
C LEU A 16 -20.35 14.04 -5.72
N GLU A 17 -21.00 13.11 -5.03
CA GLU A 17 -20.43 12.44 -3.86
C GLU A 17 -19.15 11.66 -4.22
N ILE A 18 -19.17 10.90 -5.32
CA ILE A 18 -18.00 10.19 -5.83
C ILE A 18 -16.88 11.18 -6.18
N LEU A 19 -17.18 12.25 -6.90
CA LEU A 19 -16.21 13.28 -7.26
C LEU A 19 -15.65 13.99 -6.02
N MET A 20 -16.49 14.34 -5.06
CA MET A 20 -16.08 14.93 -3.79
C MET A 20 -15.18 14.00 -2.98
N ARG A 21 -15.55 12.73 -2.83
CA ARG A 21 -14.75 11.72 -2.13
C ARG A 21 -13.40 11.54 -2.83
N THR A 22 -13.39 11.41 -4.16
CA THR A 22 -12.19 11.09 -4.94
C THR A 22 -11.25 12.29 -5.11
N HIS A 23 -11.78 13.48 -5.37
CA HIS A 23 -10.97 14.64 -5.78
C HIS A 23 -10.82 15.75 -4.74
N VAL A 24 -11.74 15.87 -3.79
CA VAL A 24 -11.72 16.94 -2.79
C VAL A 24 -11.37 16.42 -1.40
N LEU A 25 -12.11 15.44 -0.89
CA LEU A 25 -11.93 14.97 0.47
C LEU A 25 -10.68 14.11 0.63
N SER A 26 -10.38 13.26 -0.35
CA SER A 26 -9.13 12.49 -0.36
C SER A 26 -7.90 13.40 -0.41
N LYS A 27 -7.92 14.44 -1.26
CA LYS A 27 -6.83 15.42 -1.36
C LYS A 27 -6.66 16.25 -0.08
N ARG A 28 -7.76 16.59 0.63
CA ARG A 28 -7.69 17.35 1.90
C ARG A 28 -7.09 16.55 3.04
N LYS A 29 -7.44 15.26 3.17
CA LYS A 29 -6.88 14.40 4.23
C LYS A 29 -5.40 14.07 4.02
N ILE A 30 -4.96 13.92 2.77
CA ILE A 30 -3.59 13.49 2.44
C ILE A 30 -2.57 14.66 2.50
N LYS A 31 -3.02 15.91 2.33
CA LYS A 31 -2.13 17.08 2.18
C LYS A 31 -1.32 17.44 3.44
N GLN A 32 -1.56 16.82 4.60
CA GLN A 32 -0.94 17.20 5.88
C GLN A 32 -0.13 16.11 6.58
N ARG A 33 -0.07 14.87 6.04
CA ARG A 33 0.62 13.78 6.75
C ARG A 33 1.98 13.50 6.14
N LYS A 34 3.04 13.70 6.92
CA LYS A 34 4.39 13.30 6.53
C LYS A 34 4.54 11.80 6.79
N ILE A 35 4.41 10.99 5.75
CA ILE A 35 4.65 9.55 5.84
C ILE A 35 6.13 9.29 6.09
N LYS A 36 6.43 8.47 7.08
CA LYS A 36 7.78 8.07 7.48
C LYS A 36 8.04 6.57 7.31
N LEU A 37 6.97 5.78 7.23
CA LEU A 37 7.04 4.33 7.08
C LEU A 37 6.11 3.87 5.97
N PHE A 38 6.64 3.08 5.05
CA PHE A 38 5.89 2.42 3.98
C PHE A 38 5.89 0.91 4.23
N LEU A 39 4.71 0.34 4.41
CA LEU A 39 4.51 -1.09 4.61
C LEU A 39 3.76 -1.70 3.41
N SER A 40 4.12 -2.92 3.06
CA SER A 40 3.49 -3.67 1.97
C SER A 40 3.17 -5.09 2.42
N ASP A 41 2.01 -5.59 2.01
CA ASP A 41 1.78 -7.04 1.91
C ASP A 41 2.64 -7.63 0.78
N VAL A 42 2.69 -8.93 0.69
CA VAL A 42 3.47 -9.65 -0.33
C VAL A 42 2.55 -10.29 -1.36
N ASP A 43 1.73 -11.24 -0.94
CA ASP A 43 0.88 -12.00 -1.87
C ASP A 43 -0.34 -11.17 -2.26
N GLY A 44 -0.62 -11.06 -3.56
CA GLY A 44 -1.64 -10.18 -4.10
C GLY A 44 -1.26 -8.69 -4.18
N VAL A 45 -0.05 -8.31 -3.70
CA VAL A 45 0.46 -6.92 -3.73
C VAL A 45 1.81 -6.83 -4.46
N LEU A 46 2.88 -7.44 -3.93
CA LEU A 46 4.18 -7.57 -4.59
C LEU A 46 4.21 -8.70 -5.61
N THR A 47 3.32 -9.68 -5.47
CA THR A 47 3.03 -10.73 -6.42
C THR A 47 1.60 -10.58 -6.94
N ASP A 48 1.25 -11.34 -7.96
CA ASP A 48 -0.12 -11.42 -8.49
C ASP A 48 -1.02 -12.38 -7.68
N GLY A 49 -0.56 -12.83 -6.50
CA GLY A 49 -1.26 -13.80 -5.66
C GLY A 49 -1.23 -15.25 -6.17
N SER A 50 -0.64 -15.48 -7.35
CA SER A 50 -0.51 -16.83 -7.91
C SER A 50 0.65 -17.58 -7.26
N MET A 51 0.42 -18.88 -7.01
CA MET A 51 1.41 -19.80 -6.45
C MET A 51 1.77 -20.84 -7.52
N TYR A 52 3.06 -21.06 -7.73
CA TYR A 52 3.58 -22.09 -8.63
C TYR A 52 4.18 -23.21 -7.78
N TYR A 53 3.64 -24.41 -7.91
CA TYR A 53 4.13 -25.61 -7.23
C TYR A 53 4.64 -26.64 -8.24
N SER A 54 5.80 -27.23 -7.95
CA SER A 54 6.28 -28.42 -8.68
C SER A 54 5.81 -29.70 -8.00
N GLU A 55 5.84 -30.82 -8.72
CA GLU A 55 5.56 -32.13 -8.14
C GLU A 55 6.58 -32.54 -7.04
N ASN A 56 7.76 -31.91 -7.04
CA ASN A 56 8.80 -32.15 -6.04
C ASN A 56 8.63 -31.30 -4.77
N GLY A 57 7.58 -30.45 -4.72
CA GLY A 57 7.30 -29.58 -3.59
C GLY A 57 8.01 -28.22 -3.62
N ASP A 58 8.64 -27.87 -4.75
CA ASP A 58 9.19 -26.51 -4.90
C ASP A 58 8.06 -25.50 -5.06
N GLU A 59 8.25 -24.33 -4.46
CA GLU A 59 7.35 -23.18 -4.58
C GLU A 59 8.08 -22.04 -5.26
N MET A 60 7.38 -21.31 -6.14
CA MET A 60 7.89 -20.12 -6.80
C MET A 60 6.87 -19.01 -6.73
N LYS A 61 7.35 -17.76 -6.59
CA LYS A 61 6.54 -16.53 -6.65
C LYS A 61 7.09 -15.59 -7.73
N LYS A 62 6.18 -14.94 -8.45
CA LYS A 62 6.52 -13.94 -9.47
C LYS A 62 6.50 -12.55 -8.86
N PHE A 63 7.65 -11.86 -8.88
CA PHE A 63 7.78 -10.47 -8.45
C PHE A 63 8.00 -9.53 -9.64
N ASN A 64 7.46 -8.32 -9.56
CA ASN A 64 7.70 -7.28 -10.53
C ASN A 64 8.98 -6.46 -10.19
N THR A 65 9.78 -6.16 -11.21
CA THR A 65 11.01 -5.37 -11.01
C THR A 65 10.71 -3.89 -10.76
N ARG A 66 9.62 -3.36 -11.31
CA ARG A 66 9.19 -1.96 -11.11
C ARG A 66 8.80 -1.72 -9.65
N ASP A 67 8.08 -2.67 -9.03
CA ASP A 67 7.74 -2.64 -7.61
C ASP A 67 9.00 -2.71 -6.74
N GLY A 68 10.00 -3.46 -7.17
CA GLY A 68 11.31 -3.47 -6.50
C GLY A 68 12.00 -2.11 -6.49
N MET A 69 11.89 -1.34 -7.58
CA MET A 69 12.46 0.02 -7.66
C MET A 69 11.75 1.01 -6.73
N ALA A 70 10.45 0.80 -6.44
CA ALA A 70 9.70 1.63 -5.49
C ALA A 70 10.39 1.73 -4.13
N PHE A 71 10.88 0.61 -3.60
CA PHE A 71 11.57 0.59 -2.31
C PHE A 71 12.90 1.36 -2.32
N GLN A 72 13.59 1.39 -3.45
CA GLN A 72 14.78 2.23 -3.59
C GLN A 72 14.40 3.71 -3.52
N LEU A 73 13.38 4.14 -4.28
CA LEU A 73 12.92 5.53 -4.29
C LEU A 73 12.45 6.00 -2.90
N LEU A 74 11.68 5.15 -2.19
CA LEU A 74 11.23 5.43 -0.83
C LEU A 74 12.41 5.62 0.13
N ARG A 75 13.41 4.76 0.07
CA ARG A 75 14.61 4.85 0.89
C ARG A 75 15.42 6.12 0.59
N GLU A 76 15.58 6.47 -0.70
CA GLU A 76 16.24 7.72 -1.11
C GLU A 76 15.51 8.97 -0.60
N ALA A 77 14.19 8.88 -0.45
CA ALA A 77 13.37 9.91 0.17
C ALA A 77 13.39 9.89 1.72
N GLY A 78 14.13 8.97 2.33
CA GLY A 78 14.22 8.84 3.79
C GLY A 78 13.01 8.17 4.44
N ILE A 79 12.19 7.45 3.66
CA ILE A 79 11.04 6.69 4.16
C ILE A 79 11.50 5.26 4.46
N LYS A 80 11.26 4.80 5.69
CA LYS A 80 11.50 3.42 6.10
C LYS A 80 10.54 2.48 5.39
N THR A 81 10.99 1.24 5.15
CA THR A 81 10.24 0.25 4.39
C THR A 81 10.06 -1.05 5.14
N GLY A 82 8.91 -1.70 4.96
CA GLY A 82 8.65 -2.99 5.58
C GLY A 82 7.74 -3.89 4.76
N LEU A 83 7.92 -5.20 4.93
CA LEU A 83 7.02 -6.24 4.45
C LEU A 83 6.35 -6.91 5.64
N ILE A 84 5.02 -7.05 5.55
CA ILE A 84 4.23 -7.76 6.57
C ILE A 84 3.31 -8.74 5.85
N THR A 85 3.58 -10.03 5.94
CA THR A 85 2.82 -11.09 5.26
C THR A 85 2.36 -12.17 6.22
N SER A 86 1.28 -12.87 5.83
CA SER A 86 0.80 -14.05 6.53
C SER A 86 1.67 -15.28 6.25
N GLU A 87 2.17 -15.41 5.04
CA GLU A 87 3.07 -16.49 4.66
C GLU A 87 4.41 -16.41 5.39
N ASN A 88 5.08 -17.57 5.51
CA ASN A 88 6.43 -17.67 6.06
C ASN A 88 7.31 -18.49 5.12
N THR A 89 8.06 -17.82 4.24
CA THR A 89 8.85 -18.46 3.19
C THR A 89 10.21 -17.80 3.02
N GLU A 90 11.24 -18.58 2.70
CA GLU A 90 12.58 -18.06 2.36
C GLU A 90 12.57 -17.19 1.10
N ILE A 91 11.58 -17.37 0.20
CA ILE A 91 11.44 -16.58 -1.02
C ILE A 91 11.25 -15.10 -0.67
N VAL A 92 10.42 -14.82 0.34
CA VAL A 92 10.17 -13.46 0.83
C VAL A 92 11.42 -12.89 1.46
N ASP A 93 12.14 -13.64 2.30
CA ASP A 93 13.39 -13.19 2.92
C ASP A 93 14.46 -12.84 1.88
N ARG A 94 14.65 -13.71 0.88
CA ARG A 94 15.60 -13.46 -0.23
C ARG A 94 15.22 -12.21 -1.03
N ARG A 95 13.91 -12.02 -1.29
CA ARG A 95 13.42 -10.83 -2.00
C ARG A 95 13.63 -9.57 -1.17
N ALA A 96 13.27 -9.58 0.10
CA ALA A 96 13.45 -8.47 1.02
C ALA A 96 14.92 -8.06 1.15
N ALA A 97 15.82 -9.03 1.32
CA ALA A 97 17.26 -8.78 1.38
C ALA A 97 17.78 -8.11 0.09
N LYS A 98 17.36 -8.61 -1.09
CA LYS A 98 17.73 -8.00 -2.39
C LYS A 98 17.24 -6.56 -2.52
N LEU A 99 16.06 -6.24 -1.99
CA LEU A 99 15.46 -4.90 -2.02
C LEU A 99 15.94 -4.00 -0.89
N LYS A 100 16.71 -4.53 0.06
CA LYS A 100 17.21 -3.83 1.27
C LYS A 100 16.05 -3.26 2.09
N ILE A 101 15.03 -4.07 2.33
CA ILE A 101 13.88 -3.72 3.17
C ILE A 101 14.32 -3.61 4.63
N ASP A 102 13.88 -2.55 5.34
CA ASP A 102 14.27 -2.32 6.74
C ASP A 102 13.62 -3.32 7.71
N TYR A 103 12.36 -3.71 7.47
CA TYR A 103 11.56 -4.57 8.35
C TYR A 103 10.89 -5.70 7.59
N VAL A 104 11.02 -6.93 8.08
CA VAL A 104 10.34 -8.12 7.49
C VAL A 104 9.64 -8.87 8.61
N TYR A 105 8.33 -8.97 8.51
CA TYR A 105 7.49 -9.71 9.45
C TYR A 105 6.66 -10.73 8.66
N GLN A 106 6.98 -11.98 8.84
CA GLN A 106 6.30 -13.13 8.23
C GLN A 106 5.43 -13.87 9.26
N GLY A 107 4.51 -14.73 8.79
CA GLY A 107 3.65 -15.55 9.66
C GLY A 107 2.64 -14.72 10.46
N LYS A 108 2.16 -13.60 9.95
CA LYS A 108 1.28 -12.68 10.67
C LYS A 108 -0.19 -12.89 10.37
N TYR A 109 -0.82 -13.73 11.18
CA TYR A 109 -2.26 -14.06 11.11
C TYR A 109 -3.06 -13.33 12.20
N LYS A 110 -4.38 -13.22 12.04
CA LYS A 110 -5.36 -12.81 13.08
C LYS A 110 -4.91 -11.59 13.91
N GLY A 111 -4.82 -10.44 13.29
CA GLY A 111 -4.37 -9.19 13.95
C GLY A 111 -2.86 -9.04 14.05
N GLY A 112 -2.09 -10.06 13.72
CA GLY A 112 -0.63 -10.03 13.79
C GLY A 112 0.01 -9.00 12.85
N LYS A 113 -0.63 -8.63 11.73
CA LYS A 113 -0.16 -7.57 10.84
C LYS A 113 -0.24 -6.21 11.51
N LEU A 114 -1.34 -5.88 12.18
CA LEU A 114 -1.49 -4.63 12.93
C LEU A 114 -0.49 -4.54 14.08
N GLN A 115 -0.30 -5.64 14.83
CA GLN A 115 0.68 -5.66 15.91
C GLN A 115 2.10 -5.45 15.39
N ALA A 116 2.48 -6.11 14.29
CA ALA A 116 3.79 -5.92 13.65
C ALA A 116 4.03 -4.45 13.23
N ALA A 117 3.00 -3.79 12.67
CA ALA A 117 3.08 -2.38 12.31
C ALA A 117 3.25 -1.47 13.56
N LYS A 118 2.53 -1.74 14.64
CA LYS A 118 2.69 -1.04 15.92
C LYS A 118 4.10 -1.23 16.49
N ASP A 119 4.63 -2.45 16.47
CA ASP A 119 5.99 -2.75 16.95
C ASP A 119 7.06 -1.97 16.16
N ILE A 120 6.85 -1.76 14.85
CA ILE A 120 7.74 -0.92 14.03
C ILE A 120 7.57 0.55 14.42
N CYS A 121 6.33 1.02 14.57
CA CYS A 121 6.05 2.40 14.98
C CYS A 121 6.71 2.75 16.31
N ASP A 122 6.63 1.86 17.29
CA ASP A 122 7.28 2.04 18.59
C ASP A 122 8.80 2.12 18.47
N LYS A 123 9.42 1.26 17.64
CA LYS A 123 10.87 1.28 17.39
C LYS A 123 11.34 2.55 16.68
N GLU A 124 10.57 3.05 15.73
CA GLU A 124 10.90 4.25 14.95
C GLU A 124 10.39 5.54 15.60
N HIS A 125 9.70 5.46 16.74
CA HIS A 125 9.09 6.60 17.43
C HIS A 125 8.15 7.42 16.53
N ILE A 126 7.29 6.74 15.78
CA ILE A 126 6.29 7.32 14.88
C ILE A 126 4.88 6.84 15.25
N SER A 127 3.88 7.57 14.78
CA SER A 127 2.48 7.17 14.94
C SER A 127 1.96 6.39 13.75
N MET A 128 0.88 5.63 13.94
CA MET A 128 0.19 4.93 12.84
C MET A 128 -0.32 5.89 11.75
N ASP A 129 -0.55 7.14 12.08
CA ASP A 129 -0.90 8.20 11.12
C ASP A 129 0.24 8.55 10.15
N GLU A 130 1.49 8.22 10.48
CA GLU A 130 2.67 8.42 9.65
C GLU A 130 3.05 7.19 8.82
N VAL A 131 2.16 6.17 8.81
CA VAL A 131 2.32 4.91 8.08
C VAL A 131 1.48 4.93 6.80
N ALA A 132 2.09 4.56 5.69
CA ALA A 132 1.41 4.14 4.45
C ALA A 132 1.44 2.62 4.37
N TYR A 133 0.31 1.99 4.07
CA TYR A 133 0.23 0.54 3.92
C TYR A 133 -0.58 0.15 2.69
N ILE A 134 -0.09 -0.82 1.93
CA ILE A 134 -0.79 -1.42 0.79
C ILE A 134 -1.09 -2.89 1.06
N GLY A 135 -2.36 -3.28 0.89
CA GLY A 135 -2.87 -4.64 1.09
C GLY A 135 -4.05 -4.92 0.17
N ASP A 136 -4.40 -6.19 -0.03
CA ASP A 136 -5.38 -6.62 -1.04
C ASP A 136 -6.54 -7.45 -0.48
N ASP A 137 -6.37 -8.15 0.65
CA ASP A 137 -7.35 -9.11 1.13
C ASP A 137 -7.69 -8.91 2.62
N ILE A 138 -8.65 -9.67 3.11
CA ILE A 138 -9.26 -9.57 4.45
C ILE A 138 -8.23 -9.62 5.59
N ASN A 139 -7.14 -10.32 5.41
CA ASN A 139 -6.04 -10.38 6.38
C ASN A 139 -5.30 -9.04 6.54
N CYS A 140 -5.52 -8.09 5.62
CA CYS A 140 -5.00 -6.72 5.64
C CYS A 140 -5.98 -5.70 6.23
N LEU A 141 -7.27 -6.07 6.34
CA LEU A 141 -8.37 -5.16 6.69
C LEU A 141 -8.08 -4.36 7.98
N GLU A 142 -7.66 -5.06 9.03
CA GLU A 142 -7.45 -4.40 10.33
C GLU A 142 -6.30 -3.39 10.26
N LEU A 143 -5.18 -3.72 9.59
CA LEU A 143 -4.06 -2.80 9.43
C LEU A 143 -4.43 -1.62 8.52
N LEU A 144 -5.08 -1.88 7.37
CA LEU A 144 -5.56 -0.84 6.45
C LEU A 144 -6.48 0.18 7.14
N SER A 145 -7.35 -0.29 8.03
CA SER A 145 -8.28 0.57 8.78
C SER A 145 -7.60 1.43 9.86
N ASN A 146 -6.33 1.18 10.19
CA ASN A 146 -5.62 1.82 11.29
C ASN A 146 -4.41 2.67 10.88
N VAL A 147 -4.04 2.69 9.58
CA VAL A 147 -2.91 3.48 9.09
C VAL A 147 -3.33 4.86 8.58
N GLY A 148 -2.37 5.78 8.52
CA GLY A 148 -2.59 7.14 8.01
C GLY A 148 -2.91 7.21 6.53
N LEU A 149 -2.34 6.30 5.72
CA LEU A 149 -2.53 6.24 4.28
C LEU A 149 -2.71 4.80 3.80
N PRO A 150 -3.96 4.29 3.81
CA PRO A 150 -4.25 2.97 3.28
C PRO A 150 -4.37 2.98 1.75
N ALA A 151 -3.87 1.93 1.10
CA ALA A 151 -4.03 1.72 -0.34
C ALA A 151 -4.28 0.24 -0.66
N CYS A 152 -4.86 -0.01 -1.84
CA CYS A 152 -5.01 -1.36 -2.36
C CYS A 152 -4.82 -1.39 -3.89
N PRO A 153 -4.37 -2.53 -4.46
CA PRO A 153 -4.35 -2.74 -5.90
C PRO A 153 -5.76 -2.69 -6.52
N SER A 154 -5.84 -2.47 -7.84
CA SER A 154 -7.13 -2.41 -8.56
C SER A 154 -7.90 -3.73 -8.51
N ASP A 155 -7.23 -4.85 -8.34
CA ASP A 155 -7.80 -6.20 -8.25
C ASP A 155 -7.95 -6.72 -6.80
N ALA A 156 -7.74 -5.87 -5.79
CA ALA A 156 -8.03 -6.20 -4.39
C ALA A 156 -9.48 -6.66 -4.18
N MET A 157 -9.73 -7.41 -3.12
CA MET A 157 -11.06 -7.89 -2.76
C MET A 157 -12.04 -6.74 -2.52
N GLY A 158 -13.32 -6.95 -2.87
CA GLY A 158 -14.37 -5.92 -2.77
C GLY A 158 -14.45 -5.27 -1.39
N LEU A 159 -14.41 -6.08 -0.33
CA LEU A 159 -14.45 -5.61 1.06
C LEU A 159 -13.32 -4.62 1.40
N ILE A 160 -12.14 -4.80 0.81
CA ILE A 160 -11.01 -3.90 1.02
C ILE A 160 -11.27 -2.54 0.37
N LYS A 161 -11.88 -2.54 -0.81
CA LYS A 161 -12.22 -1.31 -1.55
C LYS A 161 -13.30 -0.47 -0.88
N GLU A 162 -14.06 -1.06 0.05
CA GLU A 162 -15.10 -0.38 0.84
C GLU A 162 -14.55 0.35 2.07
N ILE A 163 -13.27 0.19 2.40
CA ILE A 163 -12.64 0.89 3.55
C ILE A 163 -12.68 2.40 3.30
N ASP A 164 -13.17 3.14 4.27
CA ASP A 164 -13.19 4.61 4.22
C ASP A 164 -11.78 5.19 3.96
N SER A 165 -11.70 6.05 2.95
CA SER A 165 -10.45 6.74 2.56
C SER A 165 -9.37 5.83 1.97
N ILE A 166 -9.68 4.56 1.62
CA ILE A 166 -8.72 3.71 0.91
C ILE A 166 -8.38 4.29 -0.46
N TRP A 167 -7.12 4.23 -0.80
CA TRP A 167 -6.67 4.61 -2.12
C TRP A 167 -6.63 3.38 -3.04
N ILE A 168 -7.60 3.27 -3.94
CA ILE A 168 -7.63 2.23 -4.97
C ILE A 168 -6.70 2.67 -6.10
N LEU A 169 -5.66 1.88 -6.33
CA LEU A 169 -4.67 2.10 -7.38
C LEU A 169 -5.22 1.63 -8.74
N ASN A 170 -4.62 2.12 -9.83
CA ASN A 170 -4.97 1.65 -11.18
C ASN A 170 -4.28 0.33 -11.52
N SER A 171 -3.08 0.12 -10.99
CA SER A 171 -2.28 -1.08 -11.22
C SER A 171 -2.77 -2.25 -10.36
N LYS A 172 -2.63 -3.47 -10.91
CA LYS A 172 -2.90 -4.72 -10.20
C LYS A 172 -1.75 -5.13 -9.32
N GLY A 173 -2.02 -6.02 -8.36
CA GLY A 173 -1.00 -6.67 -7.57
C GLY A 173 0.02 -7.40 -8.45
N GLY A 174 1.31 -7.31 -8.12
CA GLY A 174 2.40 -7.86 -8.91
C GLY A 174 2.59 -7.25 -10.30
N ASP A 175 1.90 -6.15 -10.60
CA ASP A 175 1.98 -5.45 -11.90
C ASP A 175 2.20 -3.93 -11.76
N GLY A 176 2.96 -3.52 -10.76
CA GLY A 176 3.36 -2.13 -10.57
C GLY A 176 2.53 -1.36 -9.53
N ALA A 177 1.66 -2.00 -8.77
CA ALA A 177 0.83 -1.34 -7.76
C ALA A 177 1.67 -0.65 -6.68
N VAL A 178 2.70 -1.32 -6.17
CA VAL A 178 3.60 -0.74 -5.17
C VAL A 178 4.38 0.43 -5.76
N ARG A 179 4.77 0.33 -7.04
CA ARG A 179 5.44 1.43 -7.76
C ARG A 179 4.54 2.64 -7.91
N GLU A 180 3.30 2.45 -8.35
CA GLU A 180 2.30 3.52 -8.49
C GLU A 180 2.06 4.22 -7.16
N PHE A 181 1.88 3.45 -6.08
CA PHE A 181 1.65 4.01 -4.74
C PHE A 181 2.84 4.82 -4.24
N ALA A 182 4.05 4.29 -4.36
CA ALA A 182 5.28 4.98 -3.95
C ALA A 182 5.49 6.29 -4.72
N GLU A 183 5.33 6.28 -6.05
CA GLU A 183 5.46 7.50 -6.87
C GLU A 183 4.43 8.55 -6.51
N THR A 184 3.19 8.14 -6.29
CA THR A 184 2.14 9.06 -5.92
C THR A 184 2.35 9.63 -4.51
N LEU A 185 2.85 8.82 -3.58
CA LEU A 185 3.25 9.28 -2.25
C LEU A 185 4.38 10.33 -2.35
N LEU A 186 5.42 10.05 -3.11
CA LEU A 186 6.58 10.93 -3.28
C LEU A 186 6.24 12.24 -4.00
N ASN A 187 5.37 12.19 -4.99
CA ASN A 187 4.92 13.39 -5.72
C ASN A 187 3.99 14.30 -4.88
N ARG A 188 3.35 13.77 -3.85
CA ARG A 188 2.45 14.55 -2.96
C ARG A 188 3.16 15.12 -1.73
N CYS A 189 4.19 14.43 -1.26
CA CYS A 189 5.12 15.01 -0.30
C CYS A 189 6.04 15.93 -1.10
N GLU A 190 6.21 17.19 -0.67
CA GLU A 190 7.21 18.11 -1.24
C GLU A 190 8.63 17.59 -0.93
N HIS A 191 8.97 16.43 -1.47
CA HIS A 191 10.35 15.96 -1.49
C HIS A 191 11.09 16.68 -2.63
N PRO A 192 12.35 17.10 -2.42
CA PRO A 192 13.12 17.75 -3.46
C PRO A 192 13.08 16.87 -4.73
N LYS A 193 12.76 17.50 -5.87
CA LYS A 193 12.72 16.82 -7.15
C LYS A 193 14.03 16.06 -7.33
N MET A 194 13.93 14.74 -7.49
CA MET A 194 15.11 13.95 -7.87
C MET A 194 15.61 14.47 -9.23
N THR A 195 16.78 15.05 -9.22
CA THR A 195 17.56 15.31 -10.45
C THR A 195 18.23 13.99 -10.80
N PHE A 196 17.78 13.36 -11.89
CA PHE A 196 18.44 12.23 -12.52
C PHE A 196 19.65 12.68 -13.31
#